data_319a9f6aa9d4cd77bf7c4da16895ed12
#
_entry.id   319a9f6aa9d4cd77bf7c4da16895ed12
#
_cell.length_a   1.000
_cell.length_b   1.000
_cell.length_c   1.000
_cell.angle_alpha   90.00
_cell.angle_beta   90.00
_cell.angle_gamma   90.00
#
_symmetry.space_group_name_H-M   'P 1'
#
loop_
_entity.id
_entity.type
_entity.pdbx_description
1 polymer ?
#
loop_
_entity_poly.entity_id
_entity_poly.type
_entity_poly.pdbx_seq_one_letter_code
_entity_poly.pdbx_strand_id
1 'polypeptide(L)'
;MKMLYNSPFNKNVILNSDYEKFKQKGVVVFGTGNLGALCLHALKQKNIKTVCFVDNNISNWEKKFNDIDVISPEKLKSKYNDYPVLISSLNFKYLKRQLSSLGIKDINYCDGLFTNFELAGSNTTWSLDRCKVQLDLYNYAIMSFQDKSNLSLQSLDLVLTEKCSLKCKDCSNLMQYYAKPVDEDYNQLINSLDTFMNTVDYVYEIRLIGGEPFMYKKIDEVLKKLLTYKNCGNIIVYTNGTIVPKEEKLKSFISDKIYFKISNYGSISRNVEKLEKALKEKNIHYITERVTRWQDCAKIEKYDRPIEVTKQIFGNCCVNEALTLLHGKLYLC
;
A
#
# COMPACT_ATOMS: atom_id res chain seq x y z
N MET A 1 4.59 3.57 -29.30
CA MET A 1 5.32 2.45 -28.67
C MET A 1 4.49 2.00 -27.45
N LYS A 2 4.02 0.74 -27.42
CA LYS A 2 3.28 0.23 -26.28
C LYS A 2 4.21 0.18 -25.07
N MET A 3 3.81 0.81 -23.96
CA MET A 3 4.61 0.83 -22.75
C MET A 3 4.27 -0.42 -21.93
N LEU A 4 5.17 -1.40 -21.94
CA LEU A 4 5.03 -2.62 -21.14
C LEU A 4 5.52 -2.38 -19.72
N TYR A 5 4.71 -2.80 -18.76
CA TYR A 5 5.06 -2.79 -17.35
C TYR A 5 5.81 -4.07 -17.01
N ASN A 6 6.90 -3.92 -16.24
CA ASN A 6 7.64 -5.01 -15.62
C ASN A 6 8.02 -4.54 -14.21
N SER A 7 7.62 -5.27 -13.20
CA SER A 7 8.01 -4.98 -11.83
C SER A 7 9.46 -5.40 -11.57
N PRO A 8 10.27 -4.58 -10.91
CA PRO A 8 11.61 -4.97 -10.45
C PRO A 8 11.57 -6.08 -9.38
N PHE A 9 10.42 -6.31 -8.76
CA PHE A 9 10.20 -7.31 -7.71
C PHE A 9 9.64 -8.63 -8.23
N ASN A 10 9.31 -8.70 -9.50
CA ASN A 10 8.73 -9.92 -10.08
C ASN A 10 9.83 -10.94 -10.38
N LYS A 11 10.27 -11.68 -9.35
CA LYS A 11 11.21 -12.81 -9.48
C LYS A 11 10.49 -14.12 -9.83
N ASN A 12 9.19 -14.18 -9.60
CA ASN A 12 8.40 -15.38 -9.84
C ASN A 12 7.83 -15.34 -11.25
N VAL A 13 8.55 -15.94 -12.16
CA VAL A 13 7.94 -16.35 -13.43
C VAL A 13 6.94 -17.45 -13.08
N ILE A 14 5.64 -17.23 -13.38
CA ILE A 14 4.68 -18.34 -13.34
C ILE A 14 5.30 -19.47 -14.15
N LEU A 15 5.45 -20.64 -13.55
CA LEU A 15 6.01 -21.79 -14.24
C LEU A 15 5.15 -22.09 -15.48
N ASN A 16 5.75 -22.49 -16.56
CA ASN A 16 5.01 -22.84 -17.78
C ASN A 16 3.88 -23.85 -17.51
N SER A 17 4.09 -24.77 -16.56
CA SER A 17 3.07 -25.73 -16.09
C SER A 17 1.82 -25.06 -15.52
N ASP A 18 1.98 -23.98 -14.74
CA ASP A 18 0.84 -23.26 -14.15
C ASP A 18 0.11 -22.43 -15.21
N TYR A 19 0.83 -21.87 -16.18
CA TYR A 19 0.20 -21.19 -17.32
C TYR A 19 -0.66 -22.13 -18.15
N GLU A 20 -0.16 -23.33 -18.47
CA GLU A 20 -0.93 -24.31 -19.23
C GLU A 20 -2.17 -24.77 -18.45
N LYS A 21 -2.05 -25.00 -17.15
CA LYS A 21 -3.19 -25.31 -16.28
C LYS A 21 -4.22 -24.18 -16.29
N PHE A 22 -3.80 -22.92 -16.16
CA PHE A 22 -4.71 -21.78 -16.18
C PHE A 22 -5.41 -21.61 -17.53
N LYS A 23 -4.74 -21.87 -18.64
CA LYS A 23 -5.34 -21.84 -19.99
C LYS A 23 -6.37 -22.94 -20.19
N GLN A 24 -6.06 -24.17 -19.76
CA GLN A 24 -6.95 -25.32 -19.94
C GLN A 24 -8.22 -25.20 -19.10
N LYS A 25 -8.10 -24.82 -17.83
CA LYS A 25 -9.20 -24.86 -16.87
C LYS A 25 -9.88 -23.52 -16.68
N GLY A 26 -9.16 -22.43 -16.91
CA GLY A 26 -9.55 -21.10 -16.46
C GLY A 26 -9.22 -20.87 -14.98
N VAL A 27 -9.43 -19.67 -14.49
CA VAL A 27 -9.12 -19.26 -13.12
C VAL A 27 -10.28 -18.54 -12.47
N VAL A 28 -10.37 -18.63 -11.17
CA VAL A 28 -11.23 -17.80 -10.32
C VAL A 28 -10.38 -16.67 -9.75
N VAL A 29 -10.87 -15.43 -9.76
CA VAL A 29 -10.15 -14.26 -9.22
C VAL A 29 -10.82 -13.80 -7.94
N PHE A 30 -10.07 -13.74 -6.85
CA PHE A 30 -10.56 -13.23 -5.57
C PHE A 30 -10.20 -11.76 -5.40
N GLY A 31 -11.21 -10.91 -5.41
CA GLY A 31 -11.16 -9.46 -5.27
C GLY A 31 -11.69 -8.71 -6.50
N THR A 32 -12.71 -7.86 -6.29
CA THR A 32 -13.36 -7.05 -7.33
C THR A 32 -12.90 -5.59 -7.33
N GLY A 33 -11.78 -5.30 -6.68
CA GLY A 33 -11.16 -3.97 -6.68
C GLY A 33 -10.31 -3.69 -7.92
N ASN A 34 -9.56 -2.58 -7.89
CA ASN A 34 -8.69 -2.19 -9.00
C ASN A 34 -7.60 -3.22 -9.34
N LEU A 35 -7.03 -3.92 -8.34
CA LEU A 35 -6.10 -5.03 -8.59
C LEU A 35 -6.80 -6.20 -9.30
N GLY A 36 -8.08 -6.46 -8.99
CA GLY A 36 -8.91 -7.44 -9.71
C GLY A 36 -9.12 -7.06 -11.16
N ALA A 37 -9.36 -5.77 -11.44
CA ALA A 37 -9.49 -5.27 -12.82
C ALA A 37 -8.17 -5.41 -13.60
N LEU A 38 -7.03 -5.09 -12.97
CA LEU A 38 -5.70 -5.28 -13.55
C LEU A 38 -5.38 -6.77 -13.79
N CYS A 39 -5.72 -7.64 -12.82
CA CYS A 39 -5.59 -9.08 -12.95
C CYS A 39 -6.40 -9.61 -14.15
N LEU A 40 -7.67 -9.22 -14.27
CA LEU A 40 -8.51 -9.58 -15.41
C LEU A 40 -7.90 -9.14 -16.75
N HIS A 41 -7.39 -7.91 -16.80
CA HIS A 41 -6.77 -7.38 -18.00
C HIS A 41 -5.51 -8.19 -18.39
N ALA A 42 -4.67 -8.54 -17.40
CA ALA A 42 -3.51 -9.40 -17.62
C ALA A 42 -3.88 -10.81 -18.11
N LEU A 43 -4.93 -11.40 -17.52
CA LEU A 43 -5.46 -12.71 -17.95
C LEU A 43 -5.95 -12.68 -19.40
N LYS A 44 -6.68 -11.62 -19.79
CA LYS A 44 -7.13 -11.42 -21.18
C LYS A 44 -5.94 -11.32 -22.15
N GLN A 45 -4.88 -10.57 -21.80
CA GLN A 45 -3.67 -10.46 -22.63
C GLN A 45 -2.94 -11.80 -22.82
N LYS A 46 -3.08 -12.70 -21.85
CA LYS A 46 -2.45 -14.04 -21.86
C LYS A 46 -3.39 -15.15 -22.35
N ASN A 47 -4.59 -14.80 -22.84
CA ASN A 47 -5.62 -15.74 -23.31
C ASN A 47 -6.03 -16.75 -22.23
N ILE A 48 -6.13 -16.32 -20.96
CA ILE A 48 -6.58 -17.12 -19.83
C ILE A 48 -8.01 -16.71 -19.48
N LYS A 49 -8.91 -17.69 -19.42
CA LYS A 49 -10.32 -17.47 -19.10
C LYS A 49 -10.48 -17.17 -17.61
N THR A 50 -11.16 -16.07 -17.27
CA THR A 50 -11.68 -15.84 -15.91
C THR A 50 -13.05 -16.47 -15.81
N VAL A 51 -13.22 -17.42 -14.88
CA VAL A 51 -14.45 -18.20 -14.69
C VAL A 51 -15.49 -17.39 -13.93
N CYS A 52 -15.08 -16.80 -12.82
CA CYS A 52 -15.86 -15.89 -11.99
C CYS A 52 -14.94 -15.08 -11.07
N PHE A 53 -15.51 -14.05 -10.48
CA PHE A 53 -14.89 -13.34 -9.35
C PHE A 53 -15.47 -13.83 -8.03
N VAL A 54 -14.66 -13.75 -6.97
CA VAL A 54 -15.08 -13.93 -5.56
C VAL A 54 -14.82 -12.64 -4.81
N ASP A 55 -15.74 -12.26 -3.94
CA ASP A 55 -15.55 -11.09 -3.08
C ASP A 55 -16.18 -11.34 -1.69
N ASN A 56 -15.57 -10.77 -0.64
CA ASN A 56 -16.11 -10.82 0.71
C ASN A 56 -17.23 -9.81 0.95
N ASN A 57 -17.33 -8.79 0.10
CA ASN A 57 -18.39 -7.81 0.20
C ASN A 57 -19.69 -8.37 -0.39
N ILE A 58 -20.66 -8.67 0.49
CA ILE A 58 -21.96 -9.19 0.13
C ILE A 58 -22.70 -8.31 -0.91
N SER A 59 -22.44 -7.01 -0.91
CA SER A 59 -23.09 -6.09 -1.85
C SER A 59 -22.63 -6.30 -3.31
N ASN A 60 -21.53 -7.04 -3.53
CA ASN A 60 -21.01 -7.37 -4.86
C ASN A 60 -21.56 -8.71 -5.39
N TRP A 61 -22.14 -9.55 -4.54
CA TRP A 61 -22.60 -10.87 -4.94
C TRP A 61 -23.77 -10.80 -5.91
N GLU A 62 -23.84 -11.79 -6.81
CA GLU A 62 -24.86 -11.91 -7.88
C GLU A 62 -24.88 -10.72 -8.84
N LYS A 63 -23.86 -9.88 -8.78
CA LYS A 63 -23.60 -8.81 -9.75
C LYS A 63 -22.50 -9.21 -10.70
N LYS A 64 -22.28 -8.38 -11.71
CA LYS A 64 -21.15 -8.53 -12.63
C LYS A 64 -20.06 -7.51 -12.34
N PHE A 65 -18.83 -7.97 -12.38
CA PHE A 65 -17.63 -7.14 -12.38
C PHE A 65 -16.94 -7.31 -13.73
N ASN A 66 -16.91 -6.25 -14.54
CA ASN A 66 -16.42 -6.30 -15.93
C ASN A 66 -17.03 -7.46 -16.74
N ASP A 67 -18.34 -7.59 -16.71
CA ASP A 67 -19.18 -8.58 -17.38
C ASP A 67 -19.04 -10.04 -16.88
N ILE A 68 -18.29 -10.27 -15.80
CA ILE A 68 -18.07 -11.57 -15.19
C ILE A 68 -18.80 -11.65 -13.86
N ASP A 69 -19.42 -12.79 -13.57
CA ASP A 69 -20.23 -13.00 -12.36
C ASP A 69 -19.34 -12.92 -11.09
N VAL A 70 -19.88 -12.29 -10.05
CA VAL A 70 -19.28 -12.22 -8.72
C VAL A 70 -20.05 -13.15 -7.79
N ILE A 71 -19.34 -14.06 -7.13
CA ILE A 71 -19.90 -15.06 -6.23
C ILE A 71 -19.39 -14.90 -4.80
N SER A 72 -20.06 -15.54 -3.84
CA SER A 72 -19.60 -15.61 -2.46
C SER A 72 -18.49 -16.64 -2.27
N PRO A 73 -17.68 -16.55 -1.19
CA PRO A 73 -16.71 -17.57 -0.82
C PRO A 73 -17.32 -18.97 -0.60
N GLU A 74 -18.56 -19.04 -0.09
CA GLU A 74 -19.29 -20.30 0.11
C GLU A 74 -19.65 -20.97 -1.22
N LYS A 75 -20.04 -20.15 -2.22
CA LYS A 75 -20.33 -20.63 -3.57
C LYS A 75 -19.05 -21.09 -4.29
N LEU A 76 -17.91 -20.43 -4.02
CA LEU A 76 -16.60 -20.91 -4.47
C LEU A 76 -16.34 -22.33 -3.95
N LYS A 77 -16.49 -22.54 -2.62
CA LYS A 77 -16.29 -23.85 -1.99
C LYS A 77 -17.19 -24.93 -2.57
N SER A 78 -18.45 -24.63 -2.80
CA SER A 78 -19.45 -25.63 -3.21
C SER A 78 -19.40 -25.96 -4.70
N LYS A 79 -19.02 -25.01 -5.57
CA LYS A 79 -19.17 -25.17 -7.02
C LYS A 79 -17.86 -25.06 -7.80
N TYR A 80 -16.83 -24.41 -7.26
CA TYR A 80 -15.60 -24.08 -7.97
C TYR A 80 -14.33 -24.43 -7.18
N ASN A 81 -14.42 -25.34 -6.20
CA ASN A 81 -13.33 -25.68 -5.29
C ASN A 81 -12.11 -26.32 -5.94
N ASP A 82 -12.26 -26.82 -7.16
CA ASP A 82 -11.22 -27.48 -7.96
C ASP A 82 -10.54 -26.53 -8.96
N TYR A 83 -11.00 -25.27 -9.05
CA TYR A 83 -10.39 -24.27 -9.91
C TYR A 83 -9.18 -23.58 -9.24
N PRO A 84 -8.15 -23.20 -10.03
CA PRO A 84 -7.11 -22.31 -9.52
C PRO A 84 -7.71 -20.97 -9.08
N VAL A 85 -7.37 -20.53 -7.87
CA VAL A 85 -7.81 -19.24 -7.34
C VAL A 85 -6.64 -18.27 -7.33
N LEU A 86 -6.78 -17.13 -7.99
CA LEU A 86 -5.82 -16.02 -8.00
C LEU A 86 -6.25 -14.94 -7.01
N ILE A 87 -5.43 -14.63 -6.01
CA ILE A 87 -5.69 -13.55 -5.06
C ILE A 87 -5.21 -12.23 -5.66
N SER A 88 -6.13 -11.30 -5.89
CA SER A 88 -5.90 -9.96 -6.44
C SER A 88 -6.13 -8.86 -5.40
N SER A 89 -5.46 -8.97 -4.25
CA SER A 89 -5.62 -8.05 -3.12
C SER A 89 -4.36 -7.94 -2.29
N LEU A 90 -4.06 -6.75 -1.76
CA LEU A 90 -2.99 -6.56 -0.77
C LEU A 90 -3.28 -7.27 0.56
N ASN A 91 -4.56 -7.60 0.84
CA ASN A 91 -4.95 -8.43 1.99
C ASN A 91 -4.74 -9.94 1.73
N PHE A 92 -3.82 -10.30 0.86
CA PHE A 92 -3.61 -11.67 0.39
C PHE A 92 -3.32 -12.67 1.53
N LYS A 93 -2.67 -12.26 2.61
CA LYS A 93 -2.39 -13.13 3.77
C LYS A 93 -3.68 -13.57 4.46
N TYR A 94 -4.61 -12.64 4.64
CA TYR A 94 -5.94 -12.93 5.18
C TYR A 94 -6.74 -13.83 4.23
N LEU A 95 -6.79 -13.46 2.95
CA LEU A 95 -7.53 -14.23 1.95
C LEU A 95 -6.97 -15.64 1.75
N LYS A 96 -5.64 -15.82 1.81
CA LYS A 96 -5.02 -17.15 1.79
C LYS A 96 -5.50 -18.01 2.96
N ARG A 97 -5.51 -17.47 4.19
CA ARG A 97 -6.01 -18.18 5.38
C ARG A 97 -7.48 -18.55 5.23
N GLN A 98 -8.31 -17.61 4.76
CA GLN A 98 -9.73 -17.84 4.50
C GLN A 98 -9.94 -18.96 3.47
N LEU A 99 -9.26 -18.89 2.33
CA LEU A 99 -9.35 -19.93 1.29
C LEU A 99 -8.91 -21.29 1.80
N SER A 100 -7.82 -21.36 2.56
CA SER A 100 -7.36 -22.61 3.18
C SER A 100 -8.38 -23.17 4.17
N SER A 101 -9.05 -22.34 4.98
CA SER A 101 -10.11 -22.77 5.89
C SER A 101 -11.37 -23.26 5.18
N LEU A 102 -11.62 -22.78 3.96
CA LEU A 102 -12.68 -23.26 3.08
C LEU A 102 -12.32 -24.57 2.36
N GLY A 103 -11.09 -25.05 2.50
CA GLY A 103 -10.59 -26.26 1.87
C GLY A 103 -10.12 -26.07 0.41
N ILE A 104 -9.96 -24.83 -0.05
CA ILE A 104 -9.39 -24.54 -1.37
C ILE A 104 -7.90 -24.85 -1.33
N LYS A 105 -7.44 -25.71 -2.25
CA LYS A 105 -6.05 -26.20 -2.30
C LYS A 105 -5.18 -25.43 -3.29
N ASP A 106 -5.75 -25.00 -4.40
CA ASP A 106 -5.04 -24.39 -5.51
C ASP A 106 -5.13 -22.86 -5.40
N ILE A 107 -4.30 -22.29 -4.53
CA ILE A 107 -4.25 -20.86 -4.22
C ILE A 107 -3.00 -20.24 -4.81
N ASN A 108 -3.17 -19.24 -5.66
CA ASN A 108 -2.11 -18.58 -6.40
C ASN A 108 -2.18 -17.06 -6.21
N TYR A 109 -1.13 -16.35 -6.66
CA TYR A 109 -1.06 -14.90 -6.68
C TYR A 109 -0.97 -14.39 -8.12
N CYS A 110 -1.29 -13.12 -8.33
CA CYS A 110 -1.33 -12.51 -9.66
C CYS A 110 0.02 -11.94 -10.11
N ASP A 111 1.03 -11.89 -9.23
CA ASP A 111 2.31 -11.20 -9.48
C ASP A 111 2.96 -11.63 -10.80
N GLY A 112 3.04 -12.92 -11.07
CA GLY A 112 3.61 -13.45 -12.32
C GLY A 112 2.83 -13.06 -13.59
N LEU A 113 1.55 -12.68 -13.49
CA LEU A 113 0.76 -12.20 -14.63
C LEU A 113 1.22 -10.84 -15.14
N PHE A 114 1.84 -10.03 -14.30
CA PHE A 114 2.22 -8.66 -14.59
C PHE A 114 3.61 -8.52 -15.24
N THR A 115 4.14 -9.61 -15.79
CA THR A 115 5.35 -9.58 -16.60
C THR A 115 5.00 -9.27 -18.06
N ASN A 116 5.69 -8.29 -18.68
CA ASN A 116 5.41 -7.79 -20.03
C ASN A 116 3.94 -7.39 -20.19
N PHE A 117 3.42 -6.68 -19.20
CA PHE A 117 2.02 -6.34 -19.06
C PHE A 117 1.73 -4.94 -19.62
N GLU A 118 0.78 -4.83 -20.54
CA GLU A 118 0.31 -3.54 -21.06
C GLU A 118 -0.77 -2.97 -20.13
N LEU A 119 -0.44 -1.88 -19.42
CA LEU A 119 -1.37 -1.22 -18.49
C LEU A 119 -2.52 -0.49 -19.21
N ALA A 120 -2.27 0.02 -20.40
CA ALA A 120 -3.28 0.75 -21.16
C ALA A 120 -4.47 -0.16 -21.52
N GLY A 121 -5.69 0.37 -21.41
CA GLY A 121 -6.93 -0.38 -21.66
C GLY A 121 -7.41 -1.23 -20.48
N SER A 122 -6.74 -1.20 -19.34
CA SER A 122 -7.28 -1.79 -18.12
C SER A 122 -8.48 -0.99 -17.60
N ASN A 123 -9.56 -1.69 -17.25
CA ASN A 123 -10.77 -1.06 -16.72
C ASN A 123 -10.64 -0.82 -15.20
N THR A 124 -9.72 0.06 -14.82
CA THR A 124 -9.44 0.47 -13.44
C THR A 124 -9.76 1.96 -13.25
N THR A 125 -10.11 2.36 -12.04
CA THR A 125 -10.31 3.76 -11.68
C THR A 125 -9.01 4.49 -11.35
N TRP A 126 -7.88 3.78 -11.32
CA TRP A 126 -6.57 4.36 -11.04
C TRP A 126 -5.93 4.97 -12.28
N SER A 127 -5.15 6.05 -12.10
CA SER A 127 -4.24 6.54 -13.13
C SER A 127 -3.16 5.48 -13.44
N LEU A 128 -2.52 5.58 -14.61
CA LEU A 128 -1.46 4.64 -14.99
C LEU A 128 -0.29 4.64 -14.00
N ASP A 129 0.09 5.80 -13.48
CA ASP A 129 1.17 5.91 -12.49
C ASP A 129 0.77 5.26 -11.16
N ARG A 130 -0.48 5.45 -10.73
CA ARG A 130 -1.00 4.75 -9.55
C ARG A 130 -1.05 3.24 -9.76
N CYS A 131 -1.40 2.77 -10.94
CA CYS A 131 -1.35 1.34 -11.27
C CYS A 131 0.06 0.77 -11.10
N LYS A 132 1.09 1.44 -11.61
CA LYS A 132 2.49 1.00 -11.46
C LYS A 132 2.88 0.89 -10.00
N VAL A 133 2.67 1.95 -9.21
CA VAL A 133 2.99 1.97 -7.77
C VAL A 133 2.28 0.83 -7.02
N GLN A 134 0.99 0.60 -7.30
CA GLN A 134 0.23 -0.44 -6.62
C GLN A 134 0.62 -1.86 -7.07
N LEU A 135 0.99 -2.05 -8.33
CA LEU A 135 1.51 -3.32 -8.81
C LEU A 135 2.89 -3.61 -8.24
N ASP A 136 3.77 -2.61 -8.16
CA ASP A 136 5.08 -2.77 -7.53
C ASP A 136 4.94 -3.14 -6.05
N LEU A 137 4.05 -2.47 -5.33
CA LEU A 137 3.74 -2.78 -3.94
C LEU A 137 3.20 -4.21 -3.78
N TYR A 138 2.26 -4.62 -4.64
CA TYR A 138 1.70 -5.96 -4.63
C TYR A 138 2.77 -7.02 -4.91
N ASN A 139 3.56 -6.86 -5.97
CA ASN A 139 4.63 -7.80 -6.35
C ASN A 139 5.69 -7.90 -5.26
N TYR A 140 6.09 -6.77 -4.67
CA TYR A 140 7.02 -6.76 -3.54
C TYR A 140 6.45 -7.50 -2.33
N ALA A 141 5.19 -7.25 -1.97
CA ALA A 141 4.55 -7.88 -0.83
C ALA A 141 4.45 -9.41 -0.99
N ILE A 142 4.15 -9.88 -2.21
CA ILE A 142 4.15 -11.32 -2.52
C ILE A 142 5.57 -11.90 -2.46
N MET A 143 6.55 -11.25 -3.08
CA MET A 143 7.94 -11.68 -3.05
C MET A 143 8.45 -11.81 -1.60
N SER A 144 8.26 -10.77 -0.78
CA SER A 144 8.67 -10.76 0.63
C SER A 144 7.94 -11.82 1.47
N PHE A 145 6.68 -12.13 1.14
CA PHE A 145 5.92 -13.17 1.83
C PHE A 145 6.42 -14.58 1.49
N GLN A 146 6.87 -14.79 0.27
CA GLN A 146 7.35 -16.10 -0.21
C GLN A 146 8.82 -16.35 0.17
N ASP A 147 9.66 -15.32 0.12
CA ASP A 147 11.07 -15.40 0.51
C ASP A 147 11.24 -14.93 1.96
N LYS A 148 11.36 -15.89 2.87
CA LYS A 148 11.58 -15.63 4.30
C LYS A 148 13.05 -15.61 4.72
N SER A 149 13.96 -15.76 3.79
CA SER A 149 15.40 -15.68 4.05
C SER A 149 15.88 -14.25 4.32
N ASN A 150 15.11 -13.25 3.87
CA ASN A 150 15.41 -11.83 3.98
C ASN A 150 14.48 -11.12 4.95
N LEU A 151 15.05 -10.27 5.82
CA LEU A 151 14.30 -9.35 6.68
C LEU A 151 13.86 -8.13 5.86
N SER A 152 12.83 -8.32 5.05
CA SER A 152 12.27 -7.28 4.19
C SER A 152 10.96 -6.76 4.76
N LEU A 153 10.82 -5.44 4.80
CA LEU A 153 9.64 -4.76 5.35
C LEU A 153 8.88 -4.01 4.24
N GLN A 154 7.55 -4.08 4.32
CA GLN A 154 6.70 -3.37 3.38
C GLN A 154 6.76 -1.86 3.62
N SER A 155 6.71 -1.42 4.88
CA SER A 155 6.75 0.01 5.20
C SER A 155 7.34 0.28 6.58
N LEU A 156 7.94 1.48 6.69
CA LEU A 156 8.30 2.11 7.95
C LEU A 156 7.70 3.50 7.99
N ASP A 157 6.91 3.78 9.01
CA ASP A 157 6.46 5.15 9.33
C ASP A 157 7.55 5.87 10.11
N LEU A 158 8.11 6.92 9.53
CA LEU A 158 9.09 7.78 10.17
C LEU A 158 8.40 9.07 10.61
N VAL A 159 8.14 9.17 11.90
CA VAL A 159 7.54 10.36 12.49
C VAL A 159 8.61 11.44 12.63
N LEU A 160 8.38 12.61 12.03
CA LEU A 160 9.32 13.74 12.08
C LEU A 160 8.96 14.76 13.13
N THR A 161 7.67 14.89 13.42
CA THR A 161 7.14 15.91 14.33
C THR A 161 5.76 15.52 14.83
N GLU A 162 5.47 15.86 16.08
CA GLU A 162 4.13 15.77 16.65
C GLU A 162 3.28 17.00 16.30
N LYS A 163 3.89 18.06 15.76
CA LYS A 163 3.21 19.31 15.38
C LYS A 163 2.39 19.12 14.13
N CYS A 164 1.16 19.63 14.13
CA CYS A 164 0.27 19.60 12.98
C CYS A 164 -0.42 20.96 12.79
N SER A 165 -0.59 21.34 11.53
CA SER A 165 -1.35 22.52 11.12
C SER A 165 -2.87 22.33 11.24
N LEU A 166 -3.33 21.09 11.45
CA LEU A 166 -4.72 20.71 11.66
C LEU A 166 -4.92 20.04 13.02
N LYS A 167 -6.16 20.05 13.51
CA LYS A 167 -6.61 19.33 14.71
C LYS A 167 -7.78 18.41 14.34
N CYS A 168 -7.47 17.33 13.63
CA CYS A 168 -8.48 16.37 13.20
C CYS A 168 -9.02 15.58 14.40
N LYS A 169 -10.35 15.48 14.53
CA LYS A 169 -11.01 14.77 15.64
C LYS A 169 -10.58 13.30 15.73
N ASP A 170 -10.51 12.63 14.60
CA ASP A 170 -10.21 11.19 14.50
C ASP A 170 -8.84 10.98 13.83
N CYS A 171 -7.81 11.72 14.29
CA CYS A 171 -6.45 11.56 13.78
C CYS A 171 -5.87 10.21 14.21
N SER A 172 -5.45 9.37 13.25
CA SER A 172 -4.85 8.06 13.56
C SER A 172 -3.55 8.15 14.34
N ASN A 173 -2.82 9.27 14.18
CA ASN A 173 -1.58 9.53 14.92
C ASN A 173 -1.82 10.22 16.27
N LEU A 174 -3.08 10.37 16.69
CA LEU A 174 -3.49 10.92 18.00
C LEU A 174 -2.96 12.33 18.29
N MET A 175 -2.64 13.12 17.24
CA MET A 175 -2.04 14.46 17.38
C MET A 175 -2.90 15.44 18.19
N GLN A 176 -4.21 15.24 18.25
CA GLN A 176 -5.15 16.06 19.03
C GLN A 176 -4.94 15.92 20.54
N TYR A 177 -4.28 14.85 20.99
CA TYR A 177 -4.06 14.57 22.42
C TYR A 177 -2.69 15.03 22.92
N TYR A 178 -1.77 15.45 22.06
CA TYR A 178 -0.47 15.97 22.47
C TYR A 178 -0.61 17.37 23.06
N ALA A 179 -0.37 17.50 24.37
CA ALA A 179 -0.46 18.80 25.07
C ALA A 179 0.69 19.73 24.67
N LYS A 180 1.87 19.19 24.43
CA LYS A 180 3.09 19.91 24.03
C LYS A 180 3.79 19.15 22.90
N PRO A 181 3.28 19.28 21.65
CA PRO A 181 3.87 18.59 20.53
C PRO A 181 5.30 19.09 20.24
N VAL A 182 6.22 18.14 20.03
CA VAL A 182 7.65 18.40 19.81
C VAL A 182 8.08 17.94 18.41
N ASP A 183 9.23 18.42 17.96
CA ASP A 183 9.95 17.90 16.82
C ASP A 183 10.87 16.77 17.27
N GLU A 184 11.10 15.77 16.42
CA GLU A 184 12.15 14.78 16.63
C GLU A 184 13.52 15.46 16.72
N ASP A 185 14.36 15.01 17.66
CA ASP A 185 15.77 15.38 17.64
C ASP A 185 16.44 14.76 16.41
N TYR A 186 17.04 15.60 15.58
CA TYR A 186 17.61 15.16 14.30
C TYR A 186 18.70 14.09 14.47
N ASN A 187 19.59 14.27 15.44
CA ASN A 187 20.71 13.33 15.63
C ASN A 187 20.21 11.99 16.15
N GLN A 188 19.27 11.99 17.08
CA GLN A 188 18.62 10.77 17.58
C GLN A 188 17.88 10.06 16.47
N LEU A 189 17.11 10.80 15.65
CA LEU A 189 16.36 10.26 14.52
C LEU A 189 17.31 9.57 13.51
N ILE A 190 18.40 10.25 13.12
CA ILE A 190 19.36 9.70 12.15
C ILE A 190 20.11 8.47 12.73
N ASN A 191 20.53 8.51 13.99
CA ASN A 191 21.20 7.37 14.62
C ASN A 191 20.27 6.16 14.70
N SER A 192 19.01 6.36 15.05
CA SER A 192 18.01 5.29 15.11
C SER A 192 17.71 4.73 13.71
N LEU A 193 17.63 5.60 12.72
CA LEU A 193 17.42 5.23 11.33
C LEU A 193 18.62 4.44 10.77
N ASP A 194 19.88 4.86 11.07
CA ASP A 194 21.08 4.14 10.71
C ASP A 194 21.09 2.73 11.32
N THR A 195 20.77 2.63 12.60
CA THR A 195 20.68 1.32 13.28
C THR A 195 19.64 0.42 12.65
N PHE A 196 18.44 0.96 12.37
CA PHE A 196 17.36 0.23 11.74
C PHE A 196 17.73 -0.24 10.32
N MET A 197 18.21 0.67 9.48
CA MET A 197 18.57 0.37 8.08
C MET A 197 19.75 -0.59 7.94
N ASN A 198 20.65 -0.64 8.93
CA ASN A 198 21.73 -1.63 8.99
C ASN A 198 21.26 -3.02 9.44
N THR A 199 20.06 -3.11 10.05
CA THR A 199 19.50 -4.38 10.54
C THR A 199 18.62 -5.07 9.51
N VAL A 200 17.94 -4.30 8.64
CA VAL A 200 16.99 -4.83 7.65
C VAL A 200 17.65 -4.97 6.27
N ASP A 201 17.25 -6.01 5.53
CA ASP A 201 17.76 -6.22 4.18
C ASP A 201 17.14 -5.27 3.17
N TYR A 202 15.85 -4.92 3.35
CA TYR A 202 15.16 -3.99 2.45
C TYR A 202 13.90 -3.41 3.09
N VAL A 203 13.62 -2.13 2.82
CA VAL A 203 12.35 -1.47 3.14
C VAL A 203 11.74 -0.96 1.84
N TYR A 204 10.55 -1.48 1.47
CA TYR A 204 9.91 -1.10 0.21
C TYR A 204 9.52 0.38 0.18
N GLU A 205 8.95 0.90 1.28
CA GLU A 205 8.62 2.32 1.41
C GLU A 205 8.89 2.87 2.81
N ILE A 206 9.52 4.03 2.89
CA ILE A 206 9.62 4.81 4.13
C ILE A 206 8.66 5.99 4.00
N ARG A 207 7.71 6.07 4.92
CA ARG A 207 6.65 7.07 4.93
C ARG A 207 7.01 8.16 5.92
N LEU A 208 7.33 9.36 5.43
CA LEU A 208 7.52 10.54 6.28
C LEU A 208 6.16 11.04 6.72
N ILE A 209 5.90 10.89 8.00
CA ILE A 209 4.65 11.25 8.64
C ILE A 209 4.91 12.10 9.89
N GLY A 210 3.88 12.28 10.67
CA GLY A 210 3.88 12.98 11.93
C GLY A 210 2.53 13.65 12.12
N GLY A 211 2.53 14.87 12.66
CA GLY A 211 1.41 15.77 12.49
C GLY A 211 1.34 16.25 11.04
N GLU A 212 2.18 17.22 10.72
CA GLU A 212 2.40 17.66 9.33
C GLU A 212 3.92 17.70 9.08
N PRO A 213 4.47 16.84 8.22
CA PRO A 213 5.92 16.74 8.00
C PRO A 213 6.60 18.05 7.60
N PHE A 214 5.90 18.94 6.89
CA PHE A 214 6.45 20.23 6.51
C PHE A 214 6.62 21.23 7.65
N MET A 215 6.12 20.93 8.85
CA MET A 215 6.42 21.66 10.06
C MET A 215 7.80 21.31 10.62
N TYR A 216 8.37 20.17 10.22
CA TYR A 216 9.73 19.77 10.61
C TYR A 216 10.77 20.54 9.79
N LYS A 217 11.60 21.33 10.45
CA LYS A 217 12.53 22.24 9.76
C LYS A 217 13.58 21.52 8.94
N LYS A 218 14.02 20.33 9.37
CA LYS A 218 15.12 19.56 8.75
C LYS A 218 14.64 18.40 7.85
N ILE A 219 13.42 18.49 7.31
CA ILE A 219 12.88 17.44 6.43
C ILE A 219 13.76 17.17 5.21
N ASP A 220 14.36 18.19 4.65
CA ASP A 220 15.27 18.09 3.50
C ASP A 220 16.59 17.35 3.84
N GLU A 221 17.11 17.54 5.06
CA GLU A 221 18.28 16.80 5.55
C GLU A 221 17.94 15.31 5.75
N VAL A 222 16.76 15.00 6.31
CA VAL A 222 16.27 13.63 6.45
C VAL A 222 16.11 12.96 5.09
N LEU A 223 15.51 13.64 4.12
CA LEU A 223 15.34 13.11 2.76
C LEU A 223 16.68 12.82 2.09
N LYS A 224 17.65 13.74 2.20
CA LYS A 224 19.01 13.52 1.69
C LYS A 224 19.64 12.27 2.32
N LYS A 225 19.48 12.09 3.62
CA LYS A 225 19.97 10.91 4.34
C LYS A 225 19.30 9.62 3.85
N LEU A 226 17.97 9.62 3.73
CA LEU A 226 17.21 8.46 3.24
C LEU A 226 17.64 8.02 1.84
N LEU A 227 17.96 8.96 0.95
CA LEU A 227 18.46 8.68 -0.39
C LEU A 227 19.84 7.99 -0.41
N THR A 228 20.61 8.04 0.69
CA THR A 228 21.89 7.34 0.77
C THR A 228 21.76 5.84 1.01
N TYR A 229 20.62 5.38 1.54
CA TYR A 229 20.43 3.95 1.80
C TYR A 229 20.07 3.18 0.53
N LYS A 230 20.89 2.20 0.18
CA LYS A 230 20.68 1.34 -1.00
C LYS A 230 19.46 0.41 -0.82
N ASN A 231 19.19 0.02 0.40
CA ASN A 231 18.09 -0.86 0.81
C ASN A 231 16.79 -0.10 1.14
N CYS A 232 16.73 1.21 0.84
CA CYS A 232 15.52 2.00 0.86
C CYS A 232 14.91 2.05 -0.55
N GLY A 233 13.67 1.60 -0.69
CA GLY A 233 12.90 1.69 -1.93
C GLY A 233 12.33 3.09 -2.12
N ASN A 234 11.02 3.23 -1.95
CA ASN A 234 10.32 4.51 -2.11
C ASN A 234 10.34 5.34 -0.83
N ILE A 235 10.31 6.65 -0.98
CA ILE A 235 10.15 7.61 0.12
C ILE A 235 8.87 8.40 -0.13
N ILE A 236 7.92 8.30 0.79
CA ILE A 236 6.61 8.93 0.63
C ILE A 236 6.47 10.04 1.66
N VAL A 237 6.19 11.26 1.21
CA VAL A 237 5.86 12.38 2.10
C VAL A 237 4.34 12.51 2.18
N TYR A 238 3.76 12.20 3.34
CA TYR A 238 2.33 12.36 3.59
C TYR A 238 2.06 13.78 4.11
N THR A 239 1.27 14.55 3.37
CA THR A 239 0.93 15.92 3.78
C THR A 239 -0.57 16.16 3.69
N ASN A 240 -1.06 17.03 4.57
CA ASN A 240 -2.45 17.48 4.59
C ASN A 240 -2.74 18.65 3.62
N GLY A 241 -1.75 19.08 2.85
CA GLY A 241 -1.89 20.13 1.83
C GLY A 241 -2.10 21.54 2.38
N THR A 242 -1.80 21.79 3.65
CA THR A 242 -1.91 23.14 4.23
C THR A 242 -0.65 23.98 4.07
N ILE A 243 0.50 23.34 3.85
CA ILE A 243 1.81 23.99 3.74
C ILE A 243 2.40 23.71 2.36
N VAL A 244 2.92 24.77 1.71
CA VAL A 244 3.74 24.67 0.50
C VAL A 244 5.18 24.89 0.91
N PRO A 245 6.09 23.93 0.72
CA PRO A 245 7.51 24.14 0.99
C PRO A 245 8.10 25.25 0.14
N LYS A 246 9.09 25.94 0.66
CA LYS A 246 9.87 26.92 -0.13
C LYS A 246 10.58 26.21 -1.29
N GLU A 247 10.83 26.95 -2.37
CA GLU A 247 11.43 26.42 -3.60
C GLU A 247 12.78 25.72 -3.35
N GLU A 248 13.60 26.25 -2.47
CA GLU A 248 14.89 25.68 -2.10
C GLU A 248 14.74 24.26 -1.50
N LYS A 249 13.71 24.07 -0.66
CA LYS A 249 13.40 22.74 -0.11
C LYS A 249 12.82 21.79 -1.16
N LEU A 250 12.00 22.28 -2.08
CA LEU A 250 11.46 21.47 -3.17
C LEU A 250 12.55 20.85 -4.05
N LYS A 251 13.70 21.52 -4.20
CA LYS A 251 14.85 20.98 -4.95
C LYS A 251 15.40 19.69 -4.34
N SER A 252 15.37 19.54 -3.01
CA SER A 252 15.82 18.32 -2.33
C SER A 252 14.86 17.15 -2.47
N PHE A 253 13.65 17.37 -2.99
CA PHE A 253 12.63 16.34 -3.20
C PHE A 253 12.63 15.79 -4.63
N ILE A 254 13.51 16.26 -5.51
CA ILE A 254 13.62 15.79 -6.89
C ILE A 254 14.38 14.46 -6.89
N SER A 255 13.65 13.35 -6.99
CA SER A 255 14.19 12.00 -7.08
C SER A 255 13.08 11.05 -7.54
N ASP A 256 13.43 10.05 -8.35
CA ASP A 256 12.49 9.00 -8.76
C ASP A 256 12.00 8.12 -7.59
N LYS A 257 12.71 8.15 -6.46
CA LYS A 257 12.32 7.44 -5.24
C LYS A 257 11.35 8.22 -4.37
N ILE A 258 11.20 9.53 -4.57
CA ILE A 258 10.38 10.39 -3.71
C ILE A 258 9.07 10.73 -4.40
N TYR A 259 7.97 10.51 -3.69
CA TYR A 259 6.68 11.01 -4.11
C TYR A 259 5.84 11.52 -2.95
N PHE A 260 4.85 12.35 -3.27
CA PHE A 260 3.98 12.98 -2.29
C PHE A 260 2.62 12.31 -2.29
N LYS A 261 2.10 12.07 -1.11
CA LYS A 261 0.70 11.69 -0.92
C LYS A 261 -0.01 12.83 -0.21
N ILE A 262 -0.85 13.54 -0.96
CA ILE A 262 -1.57 14.71 -0.49
C ILE A 262 -2.98 14.29 -0.06
N SER A 263 -3.28 14.40 1.22
CA SER A 263 -4.61 14.18 1.78
C SER A 263 -5.42 15.48 1.67
N ASN A 264 -6.31 15.55 0.70
CA ASN A 264 -7.14 16.72 0.46
C ASN A 264 -8.44 16.67 1.29
N TYR A 265 -8.51 17.45 2.34
CA TYR A 265 -9.67 17.59 3.25
C TYR A 265 -10.61 18.75 2.84
N GLY A 266 -10.58 19.16 1.59
CA GLY A 266 -11.38 20.27 1.07
C GLY A 266 -10.88 21.64 1.48
N SER A 267 -11.78 22.51 1.92
CA SER A 267 -11.46 23.90 2.32
C SER A 267 -10.40 23.99 3.42
N ILE A 268 -10.23 22.95 4.22
CA ILE A 268 -9.23 22.88 5.29
C ILE A 268 -7.82 22.72 4.70
N SER A 269 -7.68 21.94 3.65
CA SER A 269 -6.42 21.76 2.89
C SER A 269 -6.19 22.91 1.91
N ARG A 270 -6.07 24.11 2.44
CA ARG A 270 -6.16 25.40 1.72
C ARG A 270 -5.11 25.67 0.66
N ASN A 271 -4.03 24.89 0.60
CA ASN A 271 -2.92 25.11 -0.32
C ASN A 271 -2.66 23.92 -1.28
N VAL A 272 -3.59 22.98 -1.39
CA VAL A 272 -3.43 21.79 -2.26
C VAL A 272 -3.09 22.20 -3.69
N GLU A 273 -3.87 23.08 -4.32
CA GLU A 273 -3.65 23.50 -5.70
C GLU A 273 -2.27 24.17 -5.90
N LYS A 274 -1.85 24.99 -4.92
CA LYS A 274 -0.53 25.64 -4.96
C LYS A 274 0.60 24.61 -4.81
N LEU A 275 0.40 23.60 -3.93
CA LEU A 275 1.37 22.53 -3.72
C LEU A 275 1.47 21.66 -4.97
N GLU A 276 0.35 21.23 -5.56
CA GLU A 276 0.33 20.45 -6.81
C GLU A 276 1.04 21.19 -7.95
N LYS A 277 0.76 22.49 -8.10
CA LYS A 277 1.44 23.34 -9.10
C LYS A 277 2.96 23.34 -8.87
N ALA A 278 3.41 23.59 -7.64
CA ALA A 278 4.82 23.62 -7.29
C ALA A 278 5.54 22.28 -7.53
N LEU A 279 4.87 21.16 -7.20
CA LEU A 279 5.39 19.81 -7.44
C LEU A 279 5.47 19.50 -8.94
N LYS A 280 4.43 19.85 -9.71
CA LYS A 280 4.37 19.64 -11.16
C LYS A 280 5.46 20.44 -11.90
N GLU A 281 5.68 21.69 -11.51
CA GLU A 281 6.73 22.55 -12.09
C GLU A 281 8.15 22.00 -11.88
N LYS A 282 8.35 21.17 -10.86
CA LYS A 282 9.63 20.53 -10.53
C LYS A 282 9.70 19.06 -10.98
N ASN A 283 8.68 18.55 -11.68
CA ASN A 283 8.56 17.13 -12.07
C ASN A 283 8.65 16.18 -10.86
N ILE A 284 8.14 16.59 -9.70
CA ILE A 284 8.07 15.75 -8.51
C ILE A 284 6.76 14.96 -8.55
N HIS A 285 6.83 13.64 -8.39
CA HIS A 285 5.66 12.77 -8.40
C HIS A 285 4.76 13.02 -7.19
N TYR A 286 3.45 13.06 -7.42
CA TYR A 286 2.48 13.19 -6.35
C TYR A 286 1.15 12.49 -6.68
N ILE A 287 0.43 12.14 -5.64
CA ILE A 287 -0.93 11.62 -5.69
C ILE A 287 -1.78 12.43 -4.72
N THR A 288 -2.86 13.03 -5.20
CA THR A 288 -3.83 13.72 -4.35
C THR A 288 -5.07 12.84 -4.16
N GLU A 289 -5.41 12.59 -2.90
CA GLU A 289 -6.61 11.83 -2.54
C GLU A 289 -7.61 12.74 -1.82
N ARG A 290 -8.84 12.83 -2.35
CA ARG A 290 -9.93 13.50 -1.65
C ARG A 290 -10.39 12.63 -0.50
N VAL A 291 -10.21 13.11 0.72
CA VAL A 291 -10.65 12.40 1.92
C VAL A 291 -12.11 12.76 2.19
N THR A 292 -12.99 11.80 2.00
CA THR A 292 -14.45 11.97 2.20
C THR A 292 -14.99 11.19 3.40
N ARG A 293 -14.17 10.26 3.93
CA ARG A 293 -14.53 9.40 5.06
C ARG A 293 -13.35 9.26 6.01
N TRP A 294 -13.62 9.23 7.29
CA TRP A 294 -12.66 8.91 8.34
C TRP A 294 -12.98 7.54 8.90
N GLN A 295 -11.94 6.78 9.20
CA GLN A 295 -12.09 5.60 10.01
C GLN A 295 -11.85 6.00 11.48
N ASP A 296 -12.73 5.58 12.37
CA ASP A 296 -12.49 5.65 13.82
C ASP A 296 -11.50 4.55 14.19
N CYS A 297 -10.21 4.85 14.03
CA CYS A 297 -9.14 3.88 14.26
C CYS A 297 -8.40 4.10 15.58
N ALA A 298 -8.68 5.17 16.32
CA ALA A 298 -7.91 5.47 17.51
C ALA A 298 -8.75 6.18 18.58
N LYS A 299 -8.98 5.45 19.66
CA LYS A 299 -9.44 6.02 20.92
C LYS A 299 -8.48 5.66 22.03
N ILE A 300 -8.13 6.62 22.88
CA ILE A 300 -7.36 6.36 24.10
C ILE A 300 -8.36 5.92 25.16
N GLU A 301 -8.90 4.74 25.00
CA GLU A 301 -9.84 4.13 25.93
C GLU A 301 -9.34 2.72 26.29
N LYS A 302 -9.44 2.37 27.57
CA LYS A 302 -9.20 1.00 28.00
C LYS A 302 -10.47 0.19 27.73
N TYR A 303 -10.34 -0.78 26.83
CA TYR A 303 -11.41 -1.74 26.56
C TYR A 303 -11.21 -2.99 27.41
N ASP A 304 -12.25 -3.42 28.12
CA ASP A 304 -12.27 -4.69 28.83
C ASP A 304 -12.72 -5.79 27.83
N ARG A 305 -11.76 -6.28 27.06
CA ARG A 305 -11.99 -7.32 26.03
C ARG A 305 -11.21 -8.59 26.36
N PRO A 306 -11.83 -9.77 26.16
CA PRO A 306 -11.09 -11.03 26.21
C PRO A 306 -9.89 -11.01 25.25
N ILE A 307 -8.78 -11.61 25.67
CA ILE A 307 -7.53 -11.59 24.88
C ILE A 307 -7.71 -12.19 23.49
N GLU A 308 -8.57 -13.19 23.32
CA GLU A 308 -8.84 -13.83 22.04
C GLU A 308 -9.57 -12.88 21.08
N VAL A 309 -10.49 -12.06 21.58
CA VAL A 309 -11.16 -11.01 20.79
C VAL A 309 -10.15 -9.94 20.36
N THR A 310 -9.24 -9.56 21.25
CA THR A 310 -8.17 -8.59 20.95
C THR A 310 -7.23 -9.14 19.88
N LYS A 311 -6.81 -10.41 19.98
CA LYS A 311 -5.99 -11.07 18.95
C LYS A 311 -6.70 -11.12 17.59
N GLN A 312 -8.01 -11.42 17.59
CA GLN A 312 -8.80 -11.45 16.35
C GLN A 312 -8.89 -10.06 15.70
N ILE A 313 -9.17 -9.02 16.49
CA ILE A 313 -9.21 -7.62 16.02
C ILE A 313 -7.85 -7.23 15.44
N PHE A 314 -6.76 -7.49 16.16
CA PHE A 314 -5.40 -7.20 15.71
C PHE A 314 -5.06 -7.97 14.42
N GLY A 315 -5.36 -9.25 14.37
CA GLY A 315 -5.11 -10.08 13.18
C GLY A 315 -5.85 -9.63 11.92
N ASN A 316 -6.97 -8.93 12.08
CA ASN A 316 -7.77 -8.38 10.98
C ASN A 316 -7.48 -6.88 10.70
N CYS A 317 -6.62 -6.25 11.49
CA CYS A 317 -6.27 -4.85 11.32
C CYS A 317 -5.44 -4.66 10.05
N CYS A 318 -5.81 -3.70 9.20
CA CYS A 318 -5.10 -3.41 7.95
C CYS A 318 -3.70 -2.79 8.17
N VAL A 319 -3.38 -2.37 9.39
CA VAL A 319 -2.09 -1.77 9.77
C VAL A 319 -1.36 -2.59 10.85
N ASN A 320 -1.73 -3.84 11.06
CA ASN A 320 -1.12 -4.72 12.07
C ASN A 320 0.36 -5.04 11.83
N GLU A 321 0.87 -4.76 10.64
CA GLU A 321 2.28 -4.94 10.27
C GLU A 321 3.00 -3.59 10.05
N ALA A 322 2.32 -2.47 10.30
CA ALA A 322 2.95 -1.16 10.18
C ALA A 322 3.90 -0.93 11.35
N LEU A 323 5.15 -0.60 11.04
CA LEU A 323 6.16 -0.20 12.00
C LEU A 323 6.29 1.32 12.01
N THR A 324 6.37 1.89 13.19
CA THR A 324 6.56 3.33 13.39
C THR A 324 7.83 3.60 14.19
N LEU A 325 8.74 4.41 13.64
CA LEU A 325 9.91 4.92 14.34
C LEU A 325 9.58 6.31 14.92
N LEU A 326 9.59 6.40 16.24
CA LEU A 326 9.28 7.61 16.99
C LEU A 326 10.17 7.66 18.24
N HIS A 327 10.82 8.80 18.53
CA HIS A 327 11.69 9.02 19.69
C HIS A 327 12.73 7.91 19.90
N GLY A 328 13.32 7.42 18.80
CA GLY A 328 14.34 6.35 18.83
C GLY A 328 13.80 4.96 19.16
N LYS A 329 12.49 4.75 19.15
CA LYS A 329 11.84 3.47 19.43
C LYS A 329 10.97 3.02 18.27
N LEU A 330 10.89 1.70 18.08
CA LEU A 330 9.98 1.08 17.13
C LEU A 330 8.69 0.68 17.83
N TYR A 331 7.59 1.05 17.22
CA TYR A 331 6.25 0.68 17.64
C TYR A 331 5.55 -0.11 16.53
N LEU A 332 4.74 -1.07 16.91
CA LEU A 332 3.69 -1.60 16.06
C LEU A 332 2.51 -0.63 16.19
N CYS A 333 2.04 -0.16 15.07
CA CYS A 333 0.93 0.79 14.89
C CYS A 333 0.23 1.26 16.16
#